data_70a554bb23fa48fa6c988de9fece0977
#
_entry.id   70a554bb23fa48fa6c988de9fece0977
#
_cell.length_a   1.000
_cell.length_b   1.000
_cell.length_c   1.000
_cell.angle_alpha   90.00
_cell.angle_beta   90.00
_cell.angle_gamma   90.00
#
_symmetry.space_group_name_H-M   'P 1'
#
loop_
_entity.id
_entity.type
_entity.pdbx_description
1 polymer ?
#
loop_
_entity_poly.entity_id
_entity_poly.type
_entity_poly.pdbx_seq_one_letter_code
_entity_poly.pdbx_strand_id
1 'polypeptide(L)'
;NSLANLAWELQERTEIIEKQRDELFHQKKGITDSIIYAERIQRALLPPIEDIKHIFSDAFVFHRPKNIISGDFYWVNEIRGFKLFAVADCTGHGVPGGIMSMLGMAFLNDILNKEYITKSSAVLEEMRDRIIHSLRQYKNDIIVEGCSESYDGMDMAMCALNTKTME
;
A
#
# COMPACT_ATOMS: atom_id res chain seq x y z
N ASN A 1 18.88 42.29 39.24
CA ASN A 1 19.27 42.09 37.83
C ASN A 1 19.22 40.61 37.37
N SER A 2 19.49 39.60 38.22
CA SER A 2 19.49 38.17 37.84
C SER A 2 18.09 37.65 37.49
N LEU A 3 17.07 37.98 38.29
CA LEU A 3 15.70 37.52 38.09
C LEU A 3 15.04 38.15 36.82
N ALA A 4 15.33 39.41 36.57
CA ALA A 4 14.81 40.07 35.36
C ALA A 4 15.42 39.51 34.07
N ASN A 5 16.73 39.19 34.08
CA ASN A 5 17.40 38.54 32.95
C ASN A 5 16.81 37.15 32.69
N LEU A 6 16.59 36.36 33.75
CA LEU A 6 16.01 35.02 33.63
C LEU A 6 14.56 35.08 33.10
N ALA A 7 13.77 36.05 33.58
CA ALA A 7 12.40 36.23 33.07
C ALA A 7 12.40 36.57 31.58
N TRP A 8 13.28 37.46 31.13
CA TRP A 8 13.41 37.82 29.71
C TRP A 8 13.86 36.63 28.86
N GLU A 9 14.85 35.88 29.31
CA GLU A 9 15.32 34.66 28.62
C GLU A 9 14.22 33.58 28.51
N LEU A 10 13.42 33.40 29.56
CA LEU A 10 12.28 32.48 29.55
C LEU A 10 11.21 32.94 28.55
N GLN A 11 10.91 34.27 28.51
CA GLN A 11 9.94 34.78 27.55
C GLN A 11 10.40 34.56 26.10
N GLU A 12 11.64 34.91 25.79
CA GLU A 12 12.24 34.68 24.47
C GLU A 12 12.17 33.25 24.04
N ARG A 13 12.54 32.32 24.95
CA ARG A 13 12.46 30.86 24.69
C ARG A 13 11.03 30.41 24.46
N THR A 14 10.06 30.96 25.21
CA THR A 14 8.64 30.62 25.04
C THR A 14 8.15 31.03 23.67
N GLU A 15 8.47 32.24 23.21
CA GLU A 15 8.09 32.73 21.87
C GLU A 15 8.70 31.88 20.75
N ILE A 16 9.97 31.45 20.90
CA ILE A 16 10.63 30.56 19.94
C ILE A 16 9.91 29.19 19.88
N ILE A 17 9.61 28.62 21.05
CA ILE A 17 8.93 27.32 21.15
C ILE A 17 7.52 27.40 20.54
N GLU A 18 6.79 28.44 20.80
CA GLU A 18 5.45 28.62 20.22
C GLU A 18 5.52 28.72 18.69
N LYS A 19 6.44 29.49 18.16
CA LYS A 19 6.67 29.58 16.72
C LYS A 19 7.03 28.23 16.09
N GLN A 20 7.97 27.51 16.70
CA GLN A 20 8.36 26.17 16.22
C GLN A 20 7.22 25.17 16.29
N ARG A 21 6.42 25.21 17.36
CA ARG A 21 5.22 24.37 17.50
C ARG A 21 4.22 24.64 16.37
N ASP A 22 3.96 25.91 16.07
CA ASP A 22 3.02 26.27 15.02
C ASP A 22 3.53 25.88 13.63
N GLU A 23 4.81 26.06 13.36
CA GLU A 23 5.44 25.57 12.13
C GLU A 23 5.33 24.06 11.97
N LEU A 24 5.64 23.31 13.03
CA LEU A 24 5.51 21.84 13.06
C LEU A 24 4.06 21.39 12.88
N PHE A 25 3.10 22.10 13.46
CA PHE A 25 1.68 21.81 13.29
C PHE A 25 1.25 21.96 11.83
N HIS A 26 1.66 23.03 11.17
CA HIS A 26 1.35 23.26 9.75
C HIS A 26 2.01 22.21 8.84
N GLN A 27 3.28 21.87 9.09
CA GLN A 27 3.98 20.84 8.33
C GLN A 27 3.32 19.46 8.50
N LYS A 28 3.01 19.08 9.77
CA LYS A 28 2.32 17.82 10.07
C LYS A 28 0.96 17.75 9.38
N LYS A 29 0.20 18.84 9.41
CA LYS A 29 -1.09 18.92 8.73
C LYS A 29 -0.95 18.69 7.23
N GLY A 30 -0.02 19.38 6.56
CA GLY A 30 0.22 19.22 5.12
C GLY A 30 0.60 17.80 4.72
N ILE A 31 1.48 17.15 5.51
CA ILE A 31 1.85 15.75 5.30
C ILE A 31 0.62 14.84 5.49
N THR A 32 -0.14 15.04 6.55
CA THR A 32 -1.33 14.22 6.84
C THR A 32 -2.38 14.36 5.73
N ASP A 33 -2.65 15.57 5.26
CA ASP A 33 -3.59 15.82 4.16
C ASP A 33 -3.16 15.11 2.87
N SER A 34 -1.85 15.09 2.59
CA SER A 34 -1.29 14.36 1.44
C SER A 34 -1.46 12.84 1.58
N ILE A 35 -1.29 12.29 2.78
CA ILE A 35 -1.50 10.85 3.05
C ILE A 35 -2.98 10.49 2.94
N ILE A 36 -3.89 11.33 3.41
CA ILE A 36 -5.35 11.14 3.26
C ILE A 36 -5.72 11.13 1.78
N TYR A 37 -5.11 12.00 0.97
CA TYR A 37 -5.34 11.98 -0.46
C TYR A 37 -4.85 10.68 -1.12
N ALA A 38 -3.67 10.19 -0.75
CA ALA A 38 -3.15 8.91 -1.23
C ALA A 38 -4.05 7.72 -0.81
N GLU A 39 -4.59 7.74 0.41
CA GLU A 39 -5.57 6.74 0.88
C GLU A 39 -6.83 6.72 0.00
N ARG A 40 -7.33 7.88 -0.40
CA ARG A 40 -8.49 7.96 -1.29
C ARG A 40 -8.22 7.32 -2.65
N ILE A 41 -7.00 7.48 -3.19
CA ILE A 41 -6.59 6.81 -4.44
C ILE A 41 -6.51 5.30 -4.20
N GLN A 42 -5.87 4.85 -3.13
CA GLN A 42 -5.77 3.43 -2.81
C GLN A 42 -7.15 2.78 -2.66
N ARG A 43 -8.05 3.43 -1.93
CA ARG A 43 -9.43 2.94 -1.74
C ARG A 43 -10.20 2.83 -3.05
N ALA A 44 -9.96 3.70 -4.00
CA ALA A 44 -10.59 3.64 -5.32
C ALA A 44 -10.09 2.47 -6.19
N LEU A 45 -8.92 1.89 -5.86
CA LEU A 45 -8.38 0.71 -6.53
C LEU A 45 -8.89 -0.60 -5.91
N LEU A 46 -9.35 -0.59 -4.67
CA LEU A 46 -9.93 -1.76 -4.02
C LEU A 46 -11.31 -2.04 -4.58
N PRO A 47 -11.65 -3.32 -4.87
CA PRO A 47 -12.97 -3.67 -5.34
C PRO A 47 -14.04 -3.36 -4.27
N PRO A 48 -15.12 -2.63 -4.61
CA PRO A 48 -16.21 -2.39 -3.69
C PRO A 48 -16.92 -3.69 -3.32
N ILE A 49 -17.55 -3.73 -2.15
CA ILE A 49 -18.22 -4.94 -1.66
C ILE A 49 -19.36 -5.38 -2.58
N GLU A 50 -19.98 -4.44 -3.26
CA GLU A 50 -21.05 -4.69 -4.24
C GLU A 50 -20.54 -5.52 -5.41
N ASP A 51 -19.37 -5.19 -5.96
CA ASP A 51 -18.74 -5.93 -7.06
C ASP A 51 -18.33 -7.33 -6.61
N ILE A 52 -17.81 -7.46 -5.37
CA ILE A 52 -17.49 -8.76 -4.79
C ILE A 52 -18.73 -9.64 -4.67
N LYS A 53 -19.86 -9.08 -4.22
CA LYS A 53 -21.13 -9.80 -4.11
C LYS A 53 -21.76 -10.15 -5.45
N HIS A 54 -21.43 -9.45 -6.51
CA HIS A 54 -21.81 -9.86 -7.88
C HIS A 54 -21.04 -11.10 -8.33
N ILE A 55 -19.78 -11.20 -7.94
CA ILE A 55 -18.93 -12.35 -8.29
C ILE A 55 -19.21 -13.53 -7.36
N PHE A 56 -19.32 -13.31 -6.05
CA PHE A 56 -19.58 -14.31 -5.03
C PHE A 56 -20.90 -14.04 -4.32
N SER A 57 -21.82 -15.01 -4.32
CA SER A 57 -23.16 -14.87 -3.74
C SER A 57 -23.18 -14.57 -2.24
N ASP A 58 -22.16 -15.04 -1.52
CA ASP A 58 -21.96 -14.75 -0.10
C ASP A 58 -20.49 -14.42 0.16
N ALA A 59 -20.22 -13.17 0.53
CA ALA A 59 -18.88 -12.67 0.77
C ALA A 59 -18.88 -11.51 1.76
N PHE A 60 -17.83 -11.44 2.54
CA PHE A 60 -17.52 -10.29 3.37
C PHE A 60 -16.01 -9.96 3.28
N VAL A 61 -15.68 -8.71 3.54
CA VAL A 61 -14.30 -8.25 3.61
C VAL A 61 -14.03 -7.70 5.00
N PHE A 62 -13.01 -8.22 5.66
CA PHE A 62 -12.48 -7.63 6.87
C PHE A 62 -11.12 -7.01 6.55
N HIS A 63 -11.09 -5.69 6.41
CA HIS A 63 -9.90 -4.91 6.11
C HIS A 63 -9.76 -3.78 7.13
N ARG A 64 -8.74 -3.86 7.99
CA ARG A 64 -8.50 -2.88 9.05
C ARG A 64 -7.05 -2.41 9.01
N PRO A 65 -6.75 -1.35 8.25
CA PRO A 65 -5.41 -0.79 8.17
C PRO A 65 -4.86 -0.32 9.52
N LYS A 66 -3.57 -0.53 9.74
CA LYS A 66 -2.85 0.01 10.91
C LYS A 66 -2.66 1.52 10.84
N ASN A 67 -2.44 2.04 9.64
CA ASN A 67 -2.20 3.46 9.34
C ASN A 67 -3.32 3.99 8.43
N ILE A 68 -3.25 5.26 8.06
CA ILE A 68 -4.20 5.90 7.13
C ILE A 68 -4.23 5.13 5.80
N ILE A 69 -3.05 4.78 5.27
CA ILE A 69 -2.88 3.99 4.06
C ILE A 69 -2.35 2.59 4.42
N SER A 70 -2.77 1.55 3.71
CA SER A 70 -2.51 0.14 4.00
C SER A 70 -1.45 -0.48 3.10
N GLY A 71 -0.59 -1.35 3.67
CA GLY A 71 0.19 -2.32 2.90
C GLY A 71 -0.65 -3.49 2.44
N ASP A 72 -1.61 -3.90 3.26
CA ASP A 72 -2.51 -5.00 2.94
C ASP A 72 -3.53 -4.57 1.89
N PHE A 73 -3.87 -5.50 1.00
CA PHE A 73 -4.98 -5.32 0.08
C PHE A 73 -5.67 -6.64 -0.24
N TYR A 74 -6.88 -6.54 -0.74
CA TYR A 74 -7.63 -7.64 -1.33
C TYR A 74 -7.97 -7.29 -2.78
N TRP A 75 -8.15 -8.32 -3.59
CA TRP A 75 -8.41 -8.19 -5.00
C TRP A 75 -9.33 -9.31 -5.48
N VAL A 76 -10.28 -8.99 -6.36
CA VAL A 76 -11.27 -9.93 -6.89
C VAL A 76 -11.50 -9.62 -8.38
N ASN A 77 -11.65 -10.65 -9.18
CA ASN A 77 -12.02 -10.52 -10.59
C ASN A 77 -12.76 -11.78 -11.08
N GLU A 78 -13.55 -11.63 -12.14
CA GLU A 78 -14.14 -12.74 -12.87
C GLU A 78 -13.75 -12.66 -14.35
N ILE A 79 -13.10 -13.69 -14.85
CA ILE A 79 -12.63 -13.75 -16.22
C ILE A 79 -12.79 -15.16 -16.80
N ARG A 80 -13.42 -15.27 -17.98
CA ARG A 80 -13.52 -16.51 -18.77
C ARG A 80 -14.07 -17.72 -18.00
N GLY A 81 -14.97 -17.50 -17.05
CA GLY A 81 -15.56 -18.54 -16.24
C GLY A 81 -14.69 -18.97 -15.07
N PHE A 82 -13.68 -18.18 -14.72
CA PHE A 82 -12.94 -18.29 -13.46
C PHE A 82 -13.26 -17.11 -12.57
N LYS A 83 -13.56 -17.40 -11.32
CA LYS A 83 -13.63 -16.42 -10.23
C LYS A 83 -12.31 -16.44 -9.51
N LEU A 84 -11.66 -15.28 -9.44
CA LEU A 84 -10.34 -15.12 -8.88
C LEU A 84 -10.42 -14.19 -7.68
N PHE A 85 -9.70 -14.53 -6.60
CA PHE A 85 -9.52 -13.63 -5.49
C PHE A 85 -8.11 -13.77 -4.91
N ALA A 86 -7.59 -12.67 -4.42
CA ALA A 86 -6.31 -12.61 -3.76
C ALA A 86 -6.38 -11.74 -2.52
N VAL A 87 -5.53 -12.06 -1.54
CA VAL A 87 -5.20 -11.23 -0.39
C VAL A 87 -3.69 -11.11 -0.32
N ALA A 88 -3.21 -9.94 0.01
CA ALA A 88 -1.77 -9.67 0.07
C ALA A 88 -1.42 -8.76 1.23
N ASP A 89 -0.24 -9.00 1.81
CA ASP A 89 0.43 -8.20 2.82
C ASP A 89 1.77 -7.73 2.24
N CYS A 90 1.90 -6.42 2.03
CA CYS A 90 3.10 -5.83 1.44
C CYS A 90 4.14 -5.47 2.51
N THR A 91 5.43 -5.59 2.16
CA THR A 91 6.52 -5.13 2.99
C THR A 91 6.34 -3.66 3.37
N GLY A 92 6.46 -3.39 4.67
CA GLY A 92 6.34 -2.04 5.22
C GLY A 92 4.91 -1.61 5.53
N HIS A 93 4.77 -0.48 6.19
CA HIS A 93 3.48 0.09 6.57
C HIS A 93 3.43 1.59 6.28
N GLY A 94 2.24 2.18 6.32
CA GLY A 94 2.05 3.58 5.93
C GLY A 94 2.30 3.79 4.44
N VAL A 95 2.96 4.87 4.07
CA VAL A 95 3.14 5.27 2.67
C VAL A 95 3.88 4.25 1.82
N PRO A 96 5.04 3.67 2.25
CA PRO A 96 5.73 2.66 1.45
C PRO A 96 4.86 1.43 1.17
N GLY A 97 4.24 0.84 2.21
CA GLY A 97 3.32 -0.29 2.03
C GLY A 97 2.14 0.06 1.13
N GLY A 98 1.59 1.27 1.26
CA GLY A 98 0.49 1.73 0.40
C GLY A 98 0.88 1.85 -1.07
N ILE A 99 2.09 2.29 -1.38
CA ILE A 99 2.60 2.32 -2.76
C ILE A 99 2.76 0.89 -3.29
N MET A 100 3.31 -0.02 -2.48
CA MET A 100 3.47 -1.43 -2.84
C MET A 100 2.12 -2.11 -3.12
N SER A 101 1.10 -1.85 -2.30
CA SER A 101 -0.24 -2.41 -2.51
C SER A 101 -0.89 -1.90 -3.81
N MET A 102 -0.77 -0.60 -4.11
CA MET A 102 -1.26 -0.04 -5.37
C MET A 102 -0.54 -0.63 -6.59
N LEU A 103 0.77 -0.83 -6.50
CA LEU A 103 1.57 -1.49 -7.54
C LEU A 103 1.12 -2.95 -7.74
N GLY A 104 0.91 -3.68 -6.64
CA GLY A 104 0.42 -5.07 -6.68
C GLY A 104 -0.95 -5.18 -7.36
N MET A 105 -1.90 -4.32 -7.01
CA MET A 105 -3.23 -4.28 -7.65
C MET A 105 -3.13 -3.95 -9.15
N ALA A 106 -2.27 -3.00 -9.52
CA ALA A 106 -2.06 -2.64 -10.93
C ALA A 106 -1.48 -3.83 -11.72
N PHE A 107 -0.51 -4.54 -11.17
CA PHE A 107 0.07 -5.71 -11.81
C PHE A 107 -0.92 -6.87 -11.94
N LEU A 108 -1.73 -7.16 -10.91
CA LEU A 108 -2.77 -8.18 -11.00
C LEU A 108 -3.75 -7.86 -12.14
N ASN A 109 -4.20 -6.63 -12.25
CA ASN A 109 -5.09 -6.20 -13.33
C ASN A 109 -4.44 -6.36 -14.72
N ASP A 110 -3.16 -6.00 -14.86
CA ASP A 110 -2.46 -6.12 -16.15
C ASP A 110 -2.14 -7.58 -16.53
N ILE A 111 -1.76 -8.43 -15.56
CA ILE A 111 -1.48 -9.85 -15.77
C ILE A 111 -2.72 -10.57 -16.30
N LEU A 112 -3.89 -10.31 -15.73
CA LEU A 112 -5.12 -10.97 -16.14
C LEU A 112 -5.69 -10.48 -17.46
N ASN A 113 -5.35 -9.30 -17.89
CA ASN A 113 -5.66 -8.82 -19.24
C ASN A 113 -4.85 -9.53 -20.32
N LYS A 114 -3.75 -10.18 -19.98
CA LYS A 114 -2.99 -11.05 -20.88
C LYS A 114 -3.74 -12.36 -21.11
N GLU A 115 -3.80 -12.79 -22.35
CA GLU A 115 -4.79 -13.75 -22.88
C GLU A 115 -4.80 -15.17 -22.28
N TYR A 116 -3.86 -15.59 -21.44
CA TYR A 116 -3.67 -17.02 -21.18
C TYR A 116 -3.46 -17.45 -19.71
N ILE A 117 -3.50 -16.53 -18.74
CA ILE A 117 -3.18 -16.90 -17.36
C ILE A 117 -4.47 -17.18 -16.58
N THR A 118 -4.79 -18.46 -16.37
CA THR A 118 -5.92 -18.92 -15.54
C THR A 118 -5.47 -19.67 -14.29
N LYS A 119 -4.16 -20.01 -14.19
CA LYS A 119 -3.61 -20.71 -13.03
C LYS A 119 -3.07 -19.71 -12.02
N SER A 120 -3.49 -19.83 -10.77
CA SER A 120 -3.01 -18.96 -9.67
C SER A 120 -1.49 -18.98 -9.52
N SER A 121 -0.84 -20.17 -9.68
CA SER A 121 0.63 -20.26 -9.62
C SER A 121 1.32 -19.41 -10.68
N ALA A 122 0.82 -19.40 -11.92
CA ALA A 122 1.41 -18.63 -13.01
C ALA A 122 1.21 -17.10 -12.80
N VAL A 123 0.07 -16.71 -12.21
CA VAL A 123 -0.15 -15.30 -11.82
C VAL A 123 0.86 -14.88 -10.75
N LEU A 124 1.07 -15.71 -9.73
CA LEU A 124 2.02 -15.43 -8.65
C LEU A 124 3.47 -15.37 -9.14
N GLU A 125 3.87 -16.23 -10.07
CA GLU A 125 5.19 -16.19 -10.71
C GLU A 125 5.39 -14.88 -11.50
N GLU A 126 4.43 -14.50 -12.34
CA GLU A 126 4.49 -13.27 -13.11
C GLU A 126 4.47 -12.02 -12.18
N MET A 127 3.70 -12.06 -11.10
CA MET A 127 3.70 -11.01 -10.06
C MET A 127 5.09 -10.83 -9.46
N ARG A 128 5.72 -11.93 -9.05
CA ARG A 128 7.08 -11.93 -8.49
C ARG A 128 8.08 -11.31 -9.46
N ASP A 129 8.06 -11.76 -10.71
CA ASP A 129 9.01 -11.29 -11.73
C ASP A 129 8.82 -9.80 -12.02
N ARG A 130 7.59 -9.31 -12.07
CA ARG A 130 7.28 -7.90 -12.25
C ARG A 130 7.74 -7.04 -11.08
N ILE A 131 7.54 -7.50 -9.84
CA ILE A 131 7.99 -6.78 -8.64
C ILE A 131 9.51 -6.67 -8.66
N ILE A 132 10.23 -7.79 -8.86
CA ILE A 132 11.69 -7.80 -8.93
C ILE A 132 12.18 -6.85 -10.03
N HIS A 133 11.57 -6.90 -11.22
CA HIS A 133 11.95 -6.05 -12.33
C HIS A 133 11.68 -4.57 -12.06
N SER A 134 10.50 -4.24 -11.57
CA SER A 134 10.09 -2.84 -11.35
C SER A 134 10.85 -2.16 -10.24
N LEU A 135 11.21 -2.90 -9.19
CA LEU A 135 12.00 -2.40 -8.08
C LEU A 135 13.51 -2.55 -8.29
N ARG A 136 13.94 -3.05 -9.47
CA ARG A 136 15.34 -3.27 -9.83
C ARG A 136 16.10 -4.10 -8.78
N GLN A 137 15.45 -5.08 -8.18
CA GLN A 137 16.01 -5.95 -7.13
C GLN A 137 16.95 -7.01 -7.71
N TYR A 138 17.67 -6.70 -8.77
CA TYR A 138 18.72 -7.56 -9.33
C TYR A 138 19.99 -7.39 -8.50
N LYS A 139 20.63 -8.51 -8.20
CA LYS A 139 21.76 -8.65 -7.27
C LYS A 139 22.99 -7.75 -7.51
N ASN A 140 23.05 -6.91 -8.54
CA ASN A 140 24.29 -6.21 -8.92
C ASN A 140 24.18 -4.73 -9.30
N ASP A 141 23.01 -4.09 -9.27
CA ASP A 141 22.94 -2.72 -9.75
C ASP A 141 22.37 -1.76 -8.70
N ILE A 142 23.25 -0.88 -8.25
CA ILE A 142 23.00 0.32 -7.46
C ILE A 142 23.05 0.12 -5.96
N ILE A 143 24.27 0.07 -5.41
CA ILE A 143 24.53 0.56 -4.05
C ILE A 143 24.28 2.08 -4.08
N VAL A 144 23.07 2.50 -3.72
CA VAL A 144 22.84 3.88 -3.32
C VAL A 144 23.41 4.00 -1.91
N GLU A 145 24.49 4.75 -1.75
CA GLU A 145 25.09 5.02 -0.46
C GLU A 145 24.00 5.47 0.54
N GLY A 146 23.78 4.69 1.59
CA GLY A 146 22.84 4.98 2.68
C GLY A 146 21.49 4.23 2.64
N CYS A 147 21.18 3.41 1.64
CA CYS A 147 20.05 2.49 1.68
C CYS A 147 20.52 1.08 2.02
N SER A 148 20.04 0.51 3.13
CA SER A 148 20.13 -0.92 3.38
C SER A 148 19.40 -1.67 2.26
N GLU A 149 19.97 -2.78 1.78
CA GLU A 149 19.30 -3.71 0.85
C GLU A 149 18.00 -4.21 1.52
N SER A 150 16.90 -3.53 1.30
CA SER A 150 15.57 -4.03 1.66
C SER A 150 14.96 -4.63 0.40
N TYR A 151 14.71 -5.93 0.43
CA TYR A 151 13.91 -6.59 -0.60
C TYR A 151 12.44 -6.30 -0.30
N ASP A 152 11.91 -5.27 -0.94
CA ASP A 152 10.48 -4.99 -0.84
C ASP A 152 9.69 -6.00 -1.66
N GLY A 153 8.64 -6.53 -1.07
CA GLY A 153 7.83 -7.59 -1.66
C GLY A 153 6.42 -7.63 -1.08
N MET A 154 5.75 -8.74 -1.28
CA MET A 154 4.45 -9.01 -0.67
C MET A 154 4.25 -10.51 -0.47
N ASP A 155 3.63 -10.86 0.63
CA ASP A 155 3.09 -12.18 0.85
C ASP A 155 1.68 -12.22 0.29
N MET A 156 1.41 -13.15 -0.64
CA MET A 156 0.13 -13.21 -1.35
C MET A 156 -0.45 -14.61 -1.35
N ALA A 157 -1.72 -14.71 -1.04
CA ALA A 157 -2.53 -15.90 -1.27
C ALA A 157 -3.54 -15.61 -2.38
N MET A 158 -3.60 -16.51 -3.37
CA MET A 158 -4.51 -16.38 -4.51
C MET A 158 -5.25 -17.68 -4.80
N CYS A 159 -6.54 -17.57 -5.07
CA CYS A 159 -7.38 -18.66 -5.51
C CYS A 159 -8.00 -18.35 -6.88
N ALA A 160 -8.14 -19.40 -7.69
CA ALA A 160 -8.85 -19.39 -8.96
C ALA A 160 -9.87 -20.51 -8.95
N LEU A 161 -11.14 -20.19 -8.98
CA LEU A 161 -12.26 -21.13 -8.98
C LEU A 161 -12.85 -21.22 -10.39
N ASN A 162 -12.81 -22.39 -11.00
CA ASN A 162 -13.50 -22.65 -12.25
C ASN A 162 -15.00 -22.79 -11.97
N THR A 163 -15.84 -21.91 -12.53
CA THR A 163 -17.28 -21.90 -12.29
C THR A 163 -18.05 -23.08 -12.90
N LYS A 164 -17.42 -23.84 -13.82
CA LYS A 164 -18.02 -25.01 -14.46
C LYS A 164 -17.69 -26.31 -13.75
N THR A 165 -16.44 -26.47 -13.28
CA THR A 165 -15.98 -27.69 -12.62
C THR A 165 -16.02 -27.57 -11.10
N MET A 166 -16.12 -26.37 -10.57
CA MET A 166 -16.02 -26.05 -9.15
C MET A 166 -14.66 -26.44 -8.52
N GLU A 167 -13.61 -26.47 -9.33
CA GLU A 167 -12.22 -26.73 -8.94
C GLU A 167 -11.37 -25.44 -9.04
#